data_d3a22d5ee56064a7ed61f8910bbd1c54
#
_entry.id   d3a22d5ee56064a7ed61f8910bbd1c54
#
_cell.length_a   1.000
_cell.length_b   1.000
_cell.length_c   1.000
_cell.angle_alpha   90.00
_cell.angle_beta   90.00
_cell.angle_gamma   90.00
#
_symmetry.space_group_name_H-M   'P 1'
#
loop_
_entity.id
_entity.type
_entity.pdbx_description
1 polymer ?
#
loop_
_entity_poly.entity_id
_entity_poly.type
_entity_poly.pdbx_seq_one_letter_code
_entity_poly.pdbx_strand_id
1 'polypeptide(L)'
;MSSIVPEFQNKKLKSIVLGFLLLLGTIITFGSWVLASPPGSGPDDEYHLSSIWCSRGYRIQFCEKSTSIYEVKIPLQLHRNGGPRTIFCYAGDSKISASCIRGLDVEAVTKLESSERFNTSSIASNFYKSNGFLVSSNVNGSILTMRFLQILVFLALISFAIYSSGERKWAVLLALFVGMVPVGLFIIPSTSPSSWAITGVASAGICAMNFFISLKRSHRITAVIGLIVAVLFTQNIRNDINIMSAICLTLGAVSGFVIRQTDRSLKFDRAKIIKLVFFAAPGLLYIHLKVFSFYPWQIAKIILGGSFYSFSNDSPQAFLGFLGGSIQLGSADFAPPPVVLTLMSVGFITFIVTTARFVPLKVKISSGLGLSSLFFFSYWFSVSSIGLASRYIMALYLVSLVTFSASAVTSRRSANFNFSKSSLVTIFLTISLGQSLSLHQSIRRYITGTNISGWNLNKGAQWWWTYGPSPLSIWMIGSVAFSVALFIVLLMINYERAAV
;
A
#
# COMPACT_ATOMS: atom_id res chain seq x y z
N MET A 1 -44.95 -9.46 -19.19
CA MET A 1 -43.50 -9.42 -19.56
C MET A 1 -42.92 -8.03 -19.80
N SER A 2 -43.72 -6.95 -19.90
CA SER A 2 -43.28 -5.59 -20.21
C SER A 2 -42.81 -4.74 -19.00
N SER A 3 -43.03 -5.16 -17.76
CA SER A 3 -42.66 -4.41 -16.56
C SER A 3 -41.29 -4.80 -15.95
N ILE A 4 -40.67 -5.89 -16.38
CA ILE A 4 -39.41 -6.38 -15.82
C ILE A 4 -38.17 -5.74 -16.48
N VAL A 5 -38.29 -5.33 -17.75
CA VAL A 5 -37.17 -4.77 -18.51
C VAL A 5 -36.66 -3.42 -17.99
N PRO A 6 -37.52 -2.45 -17.61
CA PRO A 6 -37.05 -1.14 -17.10
C PRO A 6 -36.35 -1.24 -15.75
N GLU A 7 -36.78 -2.15 -14.87
CA GLU A 7 -36.18 -2.33 -13.55
C GLU A 7 -34.79 -2.98 -13.62
N PHE A 8 -34.60 -3.91 -14.56
CA PHE A 8 -33.31 -4.58 -14.82
C PHE A 8 -32.27 -3.61 -15.41
N GLN A 9 -32.69 -2.77 -16.37
CA GLN A 9 -31.84 -1.73 -16.96
C GLN A 9 -31.42 -0.71 -15.89
N ASN A 10 -32.34 -0.30 -15.01
CA ASN A 10 -32.06 0.66 -13.96
C ASN A 10 -31.07 0.10 -12.91
N LYS A 11 -31.14 -1.19 -12.55
CA LYS A 11 -30.18 -1.84 -11.64
C LYS A 11 -28.77 -1.92 -12.23
N LYS A 12 -28.64 -2.29 -13.51
CA LYS A 12 -27.35 -2.36 -14.22
C LYS A 12 -26.71 -0.97 -14.34
N LEU A 13 -27.49 0.05 -14.72
CA LEU A 13 -27.02 1.42 -14.85
C LEU A 13 -26.54 1.97 -13.49
N LYS A 14 -27.28 1.74 -12.41
CA LYS A 14 -26.87 2.14 -11.06
C LYS A 14 -25.52 1.51 -10.65
N SER A 15 -25.33 0.21 -10.92
CA SER A 15 -24.07 -0.48 -10.62
C SER A 15 -22.89 0.09 -11.41
N ILE A 16 -23.07 0.45 -12.67
CA ILE A 16 -22.04 1.06 -13.51
C ILE A 16 -21.69 2.47 -12.97
N VAL A 17 -22.68 3.30 -12.66
CA VAL A 17 -22.48 4.65 -12.12
C VAL A 17 -21.74 4.60 -10.79
N LEU A 18 -22.16 3.72 -9.87
CA LEU A 18 -21.47 3.56 -8.57
C LEU A 18 -20.05 3.05 -8.73
N GLY A 19 -19.80 2.12 -9.66
CA GLY A 19 -18.46 1.64 -9.99
C GLY A 19 -17.56 2.76 -10.54
N PHE A 20 -18.10 3.61 -11.42
CA PHE A 20 -17.40 4.78 -11.95
C PHE A 20 -17.08 5.80 -10.85
N LEU A 21 -18.05 6.12 -9.99
CA LEU A 21 -17.84 7.04 -8.87
C LEU A 21 -16.82 6.51 -7.86
N LEU A 22 -16.82 5.20 -7.60
CA LEU A 22 -15.82 4.55 -6.76
C LEU A 22 -14.41 4.67 -7.36
N LEU A 23 -14.26 4.40 -8.65
CA LEU A 23 -13.00 4.53 -9.35
C LEU A 23 -12.51 5.98 -9.35
N LEU A 24 -13.37 6.92 -9.70
CA LEU A 24 -13.06 8.34 -9.71
C LEU A 24 -12.70 8.85 -8.31
N GLY A 25 -13.47 8.48 -7.28
CA GLY A 25 -13.18 8.81 -5.89
C GLY A 25 -11.82 8.26 -5.42
N THR A 26 -11.49 7.04 -5.83
CA THR A 26 -10.18 6.44 -5.52
C THR A 26 -9.03 7.17 -6.22
N ILE A 27 -9.17 7.51 -7.50
CA ILE A 27 -8.17 8.28 -8.26
C ILE A 27 -7.95 9.67 -7.63
N ILE A 28 -9.03 10.37 -7.30
CA ILE A 28 -8.96 11.70 -6.69
C ILE A 28 -8.30 11.60 -5.29
N THR A 29 -8.63 10.57 -4.52
CA THR A 29 -8.02 10.35 -3.20
C THR A 29 -6.50 10.20 -3.33
N PHE A 30 -6.00 9.27 -4.15
CA PHE A 30 -4.57 9.10 -4.37
C PHE A 30 -3.92 10.34 -4.98
N GLY A 31 -4.58 10.99 -5.95
CA GLY A 31 -4.11 12.24 -6.55
C GLY A 31 -3.95 13.37 -5.52
N SER A 32 -4.84 13.45 -4.55
CA SER A 32 -4.72 14.41 -3.44
C SER A 32 -3.50 14.12 -2.57
N TRP A 33 -3.17 12.85 -2.29
CA TRP A 33 -1.94 12.48 -1.59
C TRP A 33 -0.69 12.76 -2.42
N VAL A 34 -0.72 12.56 -3.75
CA VAL A 34 0.37 12.95 -4.65
C VAL A 34 0.66 14.44 -4.55
N LEU A 35 -0.40 15.27 -4.62
CA LEU A 35 -0.26 16.73 -4.58
C LEU A 35 0.08 17.25 -3.17
N ALA A 36 -0.36 16.56 -2.13
CA ALA A 36 -0.03 16.87 -0.74
C ALA A 36 1.41 16.54 -0.35
N SER A 37 2.13 15.81 -1.19
CA SER A 37 3.50 15.33 -0.93
C SER A 37 4.47 16.02 -1.88
N PRO A 38 5.37 16.91 -1.41
CA PRO A 38 6.33 17.57 -2.28
C PRO A 38 7.33 16.56 -2.89
N PRO A 39 8.02 16.91 -4.01
CA PRO A 39 9.15 16.15 -4.49
C PRO A 39 10.19 15.90 -3.38
N GLY A 40 10.71 14.67 -3.28
CA GLY A 40 11.69 14.31 -2.22
C GLY A 40 11.07 13.95 -0.89
N SER A 41 9.73 13.91 -0.75
CA SER A 41 9.06 13.55 0.51
C SER A 41 8.95 12.04 0.76
N GLY A 42 9.18 11.22 -0.25
CA GLY A 42 9.12 9.76 -0.09
C GLY A 42 10.28 9.23 0.77
N PRO A 43 10.08 8.11 1.48
CA PRO A 43 11.17 7.49 2.21
C PRO A 43 12.29 7.07 1.26
N ASP A 44 13.53 7.44 1.59
CA ASP A 44 14.74 7.16 0.82
C ASP A 44 14.70 7.73 -0.63
N ASP A 45 13.90 8.78 -0.89
CA ASP A 45 13.77 9.36 -2.23
C ASP A 45 15.14 9.83 -2.80
N GLU A 46 16.09 10.27 -1.97
CA GLU A 46 17.44 10.63 -2.42
C GLU A 46 18.20 9.45 -3.03
N TYR A 47 17.96 8.23 -2.56
CA TYR A 47 18.53 7.02 -3.12
C TYR A 47 17.72 6.54 -4.33
N HIS A 48 16.40 6.57 -4.22
CA HIS A 48 15.51 6.06 -5.26
C HIS A 48 15.51 6.93 -6.52
N LEU A 49 15.45 8.25 -6.37
CA LEU A 49 15.46 9.19 -7.50
C LEU A 49 16.80 9.15 -8.23
N SER A 50 17.92 9.18 -7.51
CA SER A 50 19.26 9.02 -8.11
C SER A 50 19.35 7.70 -8.91
N SER A 51 18.83 6.61 -8.36
CA SER A 51 18.76 5.31 -9.03
C SER A 51 17.88 5.31 -10.27
N ILE A 52 16.75 6.03 -10.23
CA ILE A 52 15.85 6.18 -11.39
C ILE A 52 16.54 6.98 -12.51
N TRP A 53 17.17 8.11 -12.17
CA TRP A 53 17.86 8.96 -13.15
C TRP A 53 18.97 8.22 -13.89
N CYS A 54 19.69 7.34 -13.17
CA CYS A 54 20.79 6.55 -13.72
C CYS A 54 20.35 5.17 -14.29
N SER A 55 19.11 4.76 -14.14
CA SER A 55 18.63 3.42 -14.51
C SER A 55 18.73 3.07 -15.99
N ARG A 56 18.81 4.05 -16.86
CA ARG A 56 18.95 3.91 -18.33
C ARG A 56 20.38 4.14 -18.84
N GLY A 57 21.36 4.03 -17.95
CA GLY A 57 22.76 4.27 -18.26
C GLY A 57 23.16 5.75 -18.22
N TYR A 58 24.41 5.99 -18.56
CA TYR A 58 24.95 7.35 -18.56
C TYR A 58 24.37 8.18 -19.70
N ARG A 59 23.84 9.35 -19.33
CA ARG A 59 23.20 10.31 -20.25
C ARG A 59 23.56 11.73 -19.82
N ILE A 60 24.01 12.54 -20.77
CA ILE A 60 24.37 13.95 -20.57
C ILE A 60 23.19 14.65 -19.85
N GLN A 61 23.48 15.47 -18.85
CA GLN A 61 22.55 16.25 -18.03
C GLN A 61 21.62 15.43 -17.11
N PHE A 62 21.58 14.09 -17.20
CA PHE A 62 20.71 13.26 -16.35
C PHE A 62 21.47 12.36 -15.39
N CYS A 63 22.48 11.66 -15.90
CA CYS A 63 23.35 10.80 -15.11
C CYS A 63 24.67 10.63 -15.87
N GLU A 64 25.76 11.10 -15.31
CA GLU A 64 27.07 10.99 -15.91
C GLU A 64 28.02 10.16 -15.03
N LYS A 65 29.06 9.62 -15.69
CA LYS A 65 30.08 8.86 -14.96
C LYS A 65 30.90 9.80 -14.07
N SER A 66 31.12 9.43 -12.83
CA SER A 66 32.08 10.10 -11.96
C SER A 66 33.49 9.54 -12.14
N THR A 67 34.48 10.15 -11.52
CA THR A 67 35.87 9.66 -11.46
C THR A 67 35.96 8.38 -10.62
N SER A 68 35.08 8.22 -9.62
CA SER A 68 34.95 7.01 -8.79
C SER A 68 33.93 6.05 -9.37
N ILE A 69 34.19 4.74 -9.27
CA ILE A 69 33.23 3.68 -9.65
C ILE A 69 32.06 3.56 -8.69
N TYR A 70 32.18 4.15 -7.50
CA TYR A 70 31.14 4.16 -6.45
C TYR A 70 30.28 5.41 -6.49
N GLU A 71 30.47 6.27 -7.49
CA GLU A 71 29.77 7.53 -7.61
C GLU A 71 29.20 7.71 -9.02
N VAL A 72 28.12 8.47 -9.09
CA VAL A 72 27.55 9.00 -10.33
C VAL A 72 27.32 10.49 -10.18
N LYS A 73 27.37 11.22 -11.30
CA LYS A 73 26.97 12.63 -11.35
C LYS A 73 25.51 12.73 -11.71
N ILE A 74 24.71 13.33 -10.83
CA ILE A 74 23.27 13.56 -10.98
C ILE A 74 22.97 15.05 -10.87
N PRO A 75 21.81 15.54 -11.37
CA PRO A 75 21.40 16.93 -11.17
C PRO A 75 21.51 17.33 -9.69
N LEU A 76 22.12 18.49 -9.41
CA LEU A 76 22.27 19.02 -8.05
C LEU A 76 20.93 19.05 -7.30
N GLN A 77 19.86 19.30 -8.03
CA GLN A 77 18.49 19.28 -7.51
C GLN A 77 18.13 17.96 -6.82
N LEU A 78 18.72 16.83 -7.22
CA LEU A 78 18.50 15.50 -6.62
C LEU A 78 19.53 15.12 -5.56
N HIS A 79 20.51 15.99 -5.29
CA HIS A 79 21.56 15.68 -4.34
C HIS A 79 21.14 16.03 -2.91
N ARG A 80 21.24 15.06 -1.98
CA ARG A 80 20.78 15.23 -0.58
C ARG A 80 21.46 16.40 0.12
N ASN A 81 22.75 16.56 -0.06
CA ASN A 81 23.58 17.53 0.66
C ASN A 81 23.72 18.88 -0.09
N GLY A 82 22.91 19.13 -1.10
CA GLY A 82 22.97 20.35 -1.91
C GLY A 82 22.36 21.58 -1.22
N GLY A 83 22.00 21.49 0.05
CA GLY A 83 21.44 22.59 0.84
C GLY A 83 20.10 23.11 0.28
N PRO A 84 19.90 24.44 0.18
CA PRO A 84 18.62 24.97 -0.29
C PRO A 84 18.37 24.79 -1.78
N ARG A 85 19.34 24.29 -2.54
CA ARG A 85 19.25 24.08 -4.01
C ARG A 85 18.71 22.70 -4.39
N THR A 86 18.20 21.92 -3.46
CA THR A 86 17.71 20.57 -3.73
C THR A 86 16.25 20.39 -3.34
N ILE A 87 15.61 19.34 -3.90
CA ILE A 87 14.28 18.94 -3.50
C ILE A 87 14.22 18.36 -2.08
N PHE A 88 15.36 18.18 -1.41
CA PHE A 88 15.49 17.70 -0.04
C PHE A 88 15.76 18.80 0.97
N CYS A 89 15.69 20.07 0.56
CA CYS A 89 15.99 21.24 1.39
C CYS A 89 15.20 21.35 2.71
N TYR A 90 14.07 20.65 2.81
CA TYR A 90 13.21 20.59 3.99
C TYR A 90 13.30 19.23 4.73
N ALA A 91 14.02 18.25 4.15
CA ALA A 91 14.08 16.90 4.69
C ALA A 91 14.93 16.84 5.98
N GLY A 92 14.48 16.02 6.94
CA GLY A 92 15.18 15.84 8.22
C GLY A 92 14.81 16.85 9.31
N ASP A 93 14.12 17.94 8.98
CA ASP A 93 13.55 18.87 9.98
C ASP A 93 12.05 19.07 9.69
N SER A 94 11.22 18.49 10.54
CA SER A 94 9.74 18.57 10.39
C SER A 94 9.17 19.97 10.59
N LYS A 95 9.96 20.94 11.04
CA LYS A 95 9.56 22.34 11.24
C LYS A 95 9.75 23.21 10.00
N ILE A 96 10.55 22.75 9.02
CA ILE A 96 10.84 23.48 7.79
C ILE A 96 9.81 23.14 6.71
N SER A 97 9.25 24.17 6.04
CA SER A 97 8.34 23.99 4.92
C SER A 97 9.08 23.56 3.66
N ALA A 98 8.34 22.99 2.70
CA ALA A 98 8.88 22.59 1.39
C ALA A 98 8.92 23.75 0.38
N SER A 99 8.72 25.00 0.79
CA SER A 99 8.69 26.16 -0.10
C SER A 99 10.02 26.42 -0.83
N CYS A 100 11.13 25.96 -0.27
CA CYS A 100 12.45 26.02 -0.87
C CYS A 100 12.52 25.35 -2.26
N ILE A 101 11.66 24.37 -2.53
CA ILE A 101 11.59 23.72 -3.85
C ILE A 101 11.12 24.71 -4.93
N ARG A 102 10.27 25.67 -4.61
CA ARG A 102 9.72 26.64 -5.57
C ARG A 102 10.78 27.58 -6.11
N GLY A 103 11.81 27.86 -5.31
CA GLY A 103 12.88 28.79 -5.66
C GLY A 103 14.12 28.14 -6.28
N LEU A 104 14.03 26.86 -6.71
CA LEU A 104 15.16 26.21 -7.36
C LEU A 104 15.51 26.91 -8.66
N ASP A 105 16.75 27.42 -8.73
CA ASP A 105 17.27 28.17 -9.86
C ASP A 105 17.71 27.27 -11.03
N VAL A 106 18.03 27.90 -12.17
CA VAL A 106 18.47 27.17 -13.36
C VAL A 106 19.77 26.41 -13.11
N GLU A 107 20.67 26.95 -12.28
CA GLU A 107 21.93 26.29 -11.93
C GLU A 107 21.70 24.96 -11.20
N ALA A 108 20.72 24.92 -10.27
CA ALA A 108 20.36 23.68 -9.55
C ALA A 108 19.85 22.58 -10.50
N VAL A 109 19.24 22.96 -11.63
CA VAL A 109 18.68 22.03 -12.62
C VAL A 109 19.75 21.53 -13.59
N THR A 110 20.74 22.37 -13.96
CA THR A 110 21.74 22.07 -15.01
C THR A 110 23.07 21.56 -14.45
N LYS A 111 23.41 21.92 -13.19
CA LYS A 111 24.66 21.49 -12.56
C LYS A 111 24.54 20.04 -12.11
N LEU A 112 25.58 19.25 -12.43
CA LEU A 112 25.70 17.87 -11.95
C LEU A 112 26.66 17.80 -10.74
N GLU A 113 26.25 17.02 -9.73
CA GLU A 113 27.07 16.75 -8.53
C GLU A 113 27.24 15.24 -8.31
N SER A 114 28.39 14.85 -7.77
CA SER A 114 28.70 13.45 -7.46
C SER A 114 27.88 12.94 -6.28
N SER A 115 27.24 11.78 -6.46
CA SER A 115 26.47 11.10 -5.44
C SER A 115 26.87 9.64 -5.33
N GLU A 116 27.10 9.18 -4.09
CA GLU A 116 27.31 7.76 -3.75
C GLU A 116 25.98 7.03 -3.47
N ARG A 117 24.88 7.76 -3.33
CA ARG A 117 23.57 7.22 -2.95
C ARG A 117 22.74 6.87 -4.19
N PHE A 118 23.11 5.75 -4.81
CA PHE A 118 22.36 5.18 -5.94
C PHE A 118 22.50 3.66 -5.98
N ASN A 119 21.62 3.00 -6.72
CA ASN A 119 21.65 1.55 -6.86
C ASN A 119 22.66 1.10 -7.89
N THR A 120 23.74 0.46 -7.45
CA THR A 120 24.75 -0.20 -8.29
C THR A 120 24.41 -1.64 -8.66
N SER A 121 23.41 -2.24 -7.99
CA SER A 121 23.02 -3.64 -8.17
C SER A 121 21.84 -3.79 -9.13
N SER A 122 21.58 -5.03 -9.56
CA SER A 122 20.36 -5.39 -10.32
C SER A 122 19.08 -5.34 -9.50
N ILE A 123 19.17 -5.18 -8.18
CA ILE A 123 18.02 -5.12 -7.27
C ILE A 123 17.20 -3.88 -7.60
N ALA A 124 15.89 -4.02 -7.64
CA ALA A 124 14.90 -3.01 -8.04
C ALA A 124 15.09 -2.45 -9.47
N SER A 125 15.88 -3.12 -10.33
CA SER A 125 16.19 -2.62 -11.67
C SER A 125 14.95 -2.40 -12.53
N ASN A 126 13.93 -3.25 -12.43
CA ASN A 126 12.70 -3.11 -13.21
C ASN A 126 11.89 -1.87 -12.80
N PHE A 127 11.77 -1.61 -11.50
CA PHE A 127 11.12 -0.41 -10.98
C PHE A 127 11.85 0.85 -11.46
N TYR A 128 13.18 0.89 -11.28
CA TYR A 128 13.96 2.06 -11.67
C TYR A 128 13.95 2.28 -13.17
N LYS A 129 14.13 1.23 -13.99
CA LYS A 129 14.08 1.31 -15.44
C LYS A 129 12.74 1.83 -15.96
N SER A 130 11.63 1.30 -15.44
CA SER A 130 10.29 1.75 -15.84
C SER A 130 10.06 3.22 -15.53
N ASN A 131 10.43 3.67 -14.33
CA ASN A 131 10.35 5.08 -13.97
C ASN A 131 11.37 5.94 -14.73
N GLY A 132 12.52 5.39 -15.09
CA GLY A 132 13.57 6.07 -15.86
C GLY A 132 13.14 6.52 -17.27
N PHE A 133 12.06 5.95 -17.84
CA PHE A 133 11.45 6.42 -19.07
C PHE A 133 10.75 7.79 -18.92
N LEU A 134 10.35 8.14 -17.69
CA LEU A 134 9.63 9.37 -17.38
C LEU A 134 10.56 10.51 -16.95
N VAL A 135 11.88 10.27 -16.93
CA VAL A 135 12.88 11.26 -16.58
C VAL A 135 13.00 12.32 -17.68
N SER A 136 12.87 13.58 -17.30
CA SER A 136 13.05 14.76 -18.14
C SER A 136 13.88 15.83 -17.42
N SER A 137 14.17 16.93 -18.10
CA SER A 137 14.83 18.11 -17.52
C SER A 137 13.98 18.79 -16.43
N ASN A 138 12.65 18.61 -16.47
CA ASN A 138 11.75 19.05 -15.40
C ASN A 138 11.66 17.97 -14.33
N VAL A 139 12.50 18.04 -13.29
CA VAL A 139 12.56 17.06 -12.20
C VAL A 139 11.20 16.94 -11.48
N ASN A 140 10.56 18.05 -11.14
CA ASN A 140 9.29 18.06 -10.45
C ASN A 140 8.17 17.41 -11.29
N GLY A 141 8.12 17.72 -12.58
CA GLY A 141 7.18 17.12 -13.53
C GLY A 141 7.42 15.61 -13.69
N SER A 142 8.68 15.19 -13.78
CA SER A 142 9.07 13.78 -13.86
C SER A 142 8.60 13.01 -12.62
N ILE A 143 8.85 13.52 -11.40
CA ILE A 143 8.42 12.90 -10.14
C ILE A 143 6.89 12.81 -10.06
N LEU A 144 6.19 13.89 -10.45
CA LEU A 144 4.74 13.90 -10.46
C LEU A 144 4.16 12.83 -11.41
N THR A 145 4.71 12.73 -12.62
CA THR A 145 4.30 11.72 -13.62
C THR A 145 4.57 10.30 -13.11
N MET A 146 5.72 10.06 -12.49
CA MET A 146 6.06 8.77 -11.89
C MET A 146 5.03 8.39 -10.80
N ARG A 147 4.66 9.32 -9.94
CA ARG A 147 3.66 9.09 -8.88
C ARG A 147 2.28 8.74 -9.43
N PHE A 148 1.84 9.41 -10.50
CA PHE A 148 0.60 9.04 -11.19
C PHE A 148 0.70 7.67 -11.87
N LEU A 149 1.86 7.30 -12.43
CA LEU A 149 2.09 5.94 -12.93
C LEU A 149 1.89 4.89 -11.83
N GLN A 150 2.36 5.16 -10.59
CA GLN A 150 2.15 4.21 -9.49
C GLN A 150 0.66 4.01 -9.17
N ILE A 151 -0.16 5.07 -9.26
CA ILE A 151 -1.61 4.95 -9.08
C ILE A 151 -2.21 4.05 -10.18
N LEU A 152 -1.81 4.23 -11.44
CA LEU A 152 -2.29 3.41 -12.54
C LEU A 152 -1.88 1.94 -12.38
N VAL A 153 -0.65 1.67 -11.97
CA VAL A 153 -0.16 0.31 -11.66
C VAL A 153 -0.97 -0.31 -10.53
N PHE A 154 -1.22 0.44 -9.45
CA PHE A 154 -2.06 -0.02 -8.35
C PHE A 154 -3.46 -0.39 -8.83
N LEU A 155 -4.13 0.51 -9.54
CA LEU A 155 -5.49 0.29 -10.04
C LEU A 155 -5.55 -0.89 -10.99
N ALA A 156 -4.58 -1.06 -11.87
CA ALA A 156 -4.51 -2.17 -12.80
C ALA A 156 -4.38 -3.52 -12.06
N LEU A 157 -3.40 -3.65 -11.16
CA LEU A 157 -3.15 -4.90 -10.44
C LEU A 157 -4.28 -5.26 -9.48
N ILE A 158 -4.78 -4.28 -8.70
CA ILE A 158 -5.86 -4.52 -7.76
C ILE A 158 -7.19 -4.84 -8.45
N SER A 159 -7.40 -4.35 -9.68
CA SER A 159 -8.59 -4.67 -10.48
C SER A 159 -8.70 -6.17 -10.80
N PHE A 160 -7.59 -6.86 -11.09
CA PHE A 160 -7.58 -8.32 -11.24
C PHE A 160 -8.02 -9.01 -9.95
N ALA A 161 -7.50 -8.55 -8.81
CA ALA A 161 -7.84 -9.11 -7.51
C ALA A 161 -9.32 -8.87 -7.15
N ILE A 162 -9.86 -7.68 -7.39
CA ILE A 162 -11.26 -7.34 -7.12
C ILE A 162 -12.21 -8.10 -8.05
N TYR A 163 -11.94 -8.11 -9.39
CA TYR A 163 -12.78 -8.79 -10.33
C TYR A 163 -12.83 -10.31 -10.08
N SER A 164 -11.67 -10.91 -9.80
CA SER A 164 -11.58 -12.35 -9.51
C SER A 164 -12.25 -12.76 -8.20
N SER A 165 -12.50 -11.81 -7.27
CA SER A 165 -13.22 -12.06 -6.02
C SER A 165 -14.71 -12.33 -6.20
N GLY A 166 -15.29 -11.96 -7.36
CA GLY A 166 -16.70 -12.20 -7.67
C GLY A 166 -17.65 -11.58 -6.65
N GLU A 167 -18.49 -12.39 -6.04
CA GLU A 167 -19.47 -11.93 -5.02
C GLU A 167 -18.83 -11.37 -3.75
N ARG A 168 -17.53 -11.61 -3.51
CA ARG A 168 -16.78 -11.13 -2.36
C ARG A 168 -16.09 -9.79 -2.57
N LYS A 169 -16.23 -9.20 -3.78
CA LYS A 169 -15.52 -7.98 -4.18
C LYS A 169 -15.68 -6.81 -3.21
N TRP A 170 -16.89 -6.63 -2.63
CA TRP A 170 -17.16 -5.55 -1.69
C TRP A 170 -16.53 -5.76 -0.32
N ALA A 171 -16.46 -7.01 0.14
CA ALA A 171 -15.74 -7.37 1.36
C ALA A 171 -14.21 -7.17 1.17
N VAL A 172 -13.67 -7.51 0.00
CA VAL A 172 -12.28 -7.24 -0.38
C VAL A 172 -12.01 -5.74 -0.41
N LEU A 173 -12.86 -4.96 -1.07
CA LEU A 173 -12.75 -3.50 -1.14
C LEU A 173 -12.81 -2.87 0.25
N LEU A 174 -13.75 -3.27 1.11
CA LEU A 174 -13.82 -2.74 2.47
C LEU A 174 -12.55 -3.01 3.27
N ALA A 175 -12.01 -4.23 3.18
CA ALA A 175 -10.74 -4.56 3.84
C ALA A 175 -9.58 -3.72 3.33
N LEU A 176 -9.52 -3.44 2.01
CA LEU A 176 -8.50 -2.56 1.42
C LEU A 176 -8.67 -1.12 1.90
N PHE A 177 -9.89 -0.56 1.90
CA PHE A 177 -10.13 0.81 2.39
C PHE A 177 -9.76 0.97 3.86
N VAL A 178 -10.11 0.01 4.71
CA VAL A 178 -9.74 0.02 6.15
C VAL A 178 -8.24 -0.15 6.35
N GLY A 179 -7.61 -1.02 5.54
CA GLY A 179 -6.19 -1.39 5.72
C GLY A 179 -5.19 -0.41 5.12
N MET A 180 -5.57 0.42 4.14
CA MET A 180 -4.62 1.31 3.46
C MET A 180 -4.38 2.65 4.15
N VAL A 181 -5.20 3.06 5.08
CA VAL A 181 -5.11 4.39 5.74
C VAL A 181 -4.24 4.33 6.98
N PRO A 182 -3.34 5.30 7.19
CA PRO A 182 -2.90 6.35 6.27
C PRO A 182 -1.71 5.94 5.40
N VAL A 183 -0.90 4.99 5.85
CA VAL A 183 0.42 4.68 5.27
C VAL A 183 0.33 4.22 3.81
N GLY A 184 -0.66 3.39 3.47
CA GLY A 184 -0.82 2.92 2.11
C GLY A 184 -1.17 4.04 1.13
N LEU A 185 -2.02 4.98 1.54
CA LEU A 185 -2.39 6.13 0.71
C LEU A 185 -1.21 7.06 0.43
N PHE A 186 -0.22 7.10 1.32
CA PHE A 186 1.01 7.85 1.14
C PHE A 186 2.06 7.08 0.30
N ILE A 187 2.30 5.79 0.61
CA ILE A 187 3.40 5.01 0.00
C ILE A 187 3.05 4.50 -1.41
N ILE A 188 1.81 4.07 -1.65
CA ILE A 188 1.43 3.52 -2.97
C ILE A 188 1.71 4.54 -4.09
N PRO A 189 1.33 5.82 -4.02
CA PRO A 189 1.65 6.79 -5.06
C PRO A 189 3.06 7.41 -4.92
N SER A 190 4.01 6.76 -4.25
CA SER A 190 5.36 7.30 -4.05
C SER A 190 6.36 6.80 -5.11
N THR A 191 7.51 7.45 -5.19
CA THR A 191 8.67 7.06 -6.02
C THR A 191 9.53 5.96 -5.39
N SER A 192 9.07 5.36 -4.30
CA SER A 192 9.73 4.24 -3.63
C SER A 192 9.36 2.88 -4.26
N PRO A 193 10.29 1.94 -4.42
CA PRO A 193 10.00 0.56 -4.81
C PRO A 193 8.99 -0.15 -3.88
N SER A 194 8.79 0.36 -2.66
CA SER A 194 7.76 -0.13 -1.74
C SER A 194 6.34 0.01 -2.31
N SER A 195 6.10 0.97 -3.22
CA SER A 195 4.84 1.09 -3.97
C SER A 195 4.50 -0.20 -4.72
N TRP A 196 5.44 -0.69 -5.55
CA TRP A 196 5.25 -1.94 -6.31
C TRP A 196 5.25 -3.17 -5.44
N ALA A 197 6.04 -3.17 -4.36
CA ALA A 197 6.07 -4.24 -3.38
C ALA A 197 4.71 -4.45 -2.74
N ILE A 198 4.12 -3.39 -2.18
CA ILE A 198 2.81 -3.45 -1.53
C ILE A 198 1.74 -3.86 -2.54
N THR A 199 1.69 -3.17 -3.69
CA THR A 199 0.67 -3.39 -4.73
C THR A 199 0.75 -4.80 -5.31
N GLY A 200 1.92 -5.23 -5.75
CA GLY A 200 2.11 -6.53 -6.41
C GLY A 200 1.93 -7.70 -5.45
N VAL A 201 2.57 -7.64 -4.27
CA VAL A 201 2.48 -8.74 -3.29
C VAL A 201 1.06 -8.90 -2.75
N ALA A 202 0.37 -7.79 -2.44
CA ALA A 202 -1.02 -7.87 -1.99
C ALA A 202 -1.94 -8.41 -3.09
N SER A 203 -1.80 -7.90 -4.32
CA SER A 203 -2.60 -8.41 -5.46
C SER A 203 -2.34 -9.89 -5.73
N ALA A 204 -1.09 -10.35 -5.68
CA ALA A 204 -0.73 -11.75 -5.86
C ALA A 204 -1.36 -12.65 -4.79
N GLY A 205 -1.26 -12.27 -3.50
CA GLY A 205 -1.87 -13.02 -2.39
C GLY A 205 -3.40 -13.10 -2.50
N ILE A 206 -4.07 -11.99 -2.86
CA ILE A 206 -5.52 -11.95 -3.07
C ILE A 206 -5.92 -12.81 -4.28
N CYS A 207 -5.19 -12.73 -5.40
CA CYS A 207 -5.44 -13.56 -6.57
C CYS A 207 -5.23 -15.04 -6.28
N ALA A 208 -4.21 -15.41 -5.49
CA ALA A 208 -3.99 -16.79 -5.04
C ALA A 208 -5.19 -17.31 -4.23
N MET A 209 -5.72 -16.52 -3.29
CA MET A 209 -6.95 -16.84 -2.57
C MET A 209 -8.13 -17.04 -3.55
N ASN A 210 -8.32 -16.09 -4.47
CA ASN A 210 -9.44 -16.07 -5.40
C ASN A 210 -9.43 -17.28 -6.36
N PHE A 211 -8.27 -17.77 -6.76
CA PHE A 211 -8.14 -18.97 -7.58
C PHE A 211 -8.83 -20.18 -6.93
N PHE A 212 -8.70 -20.33 -5.62
CA PHE A 212 -9.33 -21.44 -4.87
C PHE A 212 -10.83 -21.21 -4.63
N ILE A 213 -11.24 -19.99 -4.27
CA ILE A 213 -12.62 -19.71 -3.87
C ILE A 213 -13.59 -19.51 -5.05
N SER A 214 -13.10 -19.05 -6.20
CA SER A 214 -13.97 -18.72 -7.34
C SER A 214 -14.60 -19.94 -7.98
N LEU A 215 -15.89 -19.88 -8.26
CA LEU A 215 -16.65 -20.93 -8.94
C LEU A 215 -16.65 -20.72 -10.45
N LYS A 216 -16.76 -19.49 -10.92
CA LYS A 216 -16.80 -19.13 -12.33
C LYS A 216 -15.42 -19.27 -12.97
N ARG A 217 -15.36 -19.91 -14.16
CA ARG A 217 -14.11 -20.10 -14.91
C ARG A 217 -13.42 -18.78 -15.24
N SER A 218 -14.20 -17.76 -15.65
CA SER A 218 -13.66 -16.42 -15.94
C SER A 218 -12.93 -15.82 -14.75
N HIS A 219 -13.51 -15.87 -13.54
CA HIS A 219 -12.87 -15.34 -12.34
C HIS A 219 -11.56 -16.08 -11.99
N ARG A 220 -11.50 -17.41 -12.22
CA ARG A 220 -10.27 -18.18 -12.02
C ARG A 220 -9.18 -17.81 -13.01
N ILE A 221 -9.55 -17.67 -14.31
CA ILE A 221 -8.61 -17.24 -15.33
C ILE A 221 -8.06 -15.86 -14.99
N THR A 222 -8.92 -14.91 -14.61
CA THR A 222 -8.49 -13.57 -14.18
C THR A 222 -7.60 -13.63 -12.94
N ALA A 223 -7.89 -14.51 -11.98
CA ALA A 223 -7.03 -14.70 -10.81
C ALA A 223 -5.63 -15.22 -11.20
N VAL A 224 -5.54 -16.16 -12.13
CA VAL A 224 -4.25 -16.67 -12.64
C VAL A 224 -3.48 -15.59 -13.39
N ILE A 225 -4.14 -14.86 -14.30
CA ILE A 225 -3.52 -13.75 -15.03
C ILE A 225 -3.02 -12.69 -14.05
N GLY A 226 -3.86 -12.25 -13.11
CA GLY A 226 -3.50 -11.26 -12.09
C GLY A 226 -2.35 -11.73 -11.21
N LEU A 227 -2.33 -13.01 -10.82
CA LEU A 227 -1.23 -13.62 -10.07
C LEU A 227 0.09 -13.55 -10.86
N ILE A 228 0.09 -13.99 -12.12
CA ILE A 228 1.30 -13.99 -12.96
C ILE A 228 1.80 -12.56 -13.13
N VAL A 229 0.93 -11.63 -13.52
CA VAL A 229 1.30 -10.22 -13.72
C VAL A 229 1.86 -9.62 -12.42
N ALA A 230 1.20 -9.83 -11.29
CA ALA A 230 1.64 -9.29 -10.00
C ALA A 230 3.00 -9.87 -9.56
N VAL A 231 3.24 -11.17 -9.76
CA VAL A 231 4.55 -11.81 -9.46
C VAL A 231 5.64 -11.26 -10.38
N LEU A 232 5.39 -11.11 -11.67
CA LEU A 232 6.35 -10.53 -12.61
C LEU A 232 6.70 -9.07 -12.24
N PHE A 233 5.74 -8.29 -11.79
CA PHE A 233 5.97 -6.92 -11.30
C PHE A 233 6.84 -6.87 -10.05
N THR A 234 6.73 -7.86 -9.16
CA THR A 234 7.48 -7.88 -7.88
C THR A 234 8.88 -8.48 -7.99
N GLN A 235 9.20 -9.10 -9.12
CA GLN A 235 10.53 -9.68 -9.32
C GLN A 235 11.64 -8.64 -9.30
N ASN A 236 12.74 -8.96 -8.64
CA ASN A 236 13.95 -8.12 -8.59
C ASN A 236 13.75 -6.72 -8.02
N ILE A 237 12.71 -6.50 -7.20
CA ILE A 237 12.53 -5.21 -6.50
C ILE A 237 13.48 -5.13 -5.30
N ARG A 238 13.42 -6.12 -4.40
CA ARG A 238 14.27 -6.28 -3.20
C ARG A 238 14.21 -7.73 -2.73
N ASN A 239 15.25 -8.20 -2.06
CA ASN A 239 15.32 -9.60 -1.59
C ASN A 239 14.24 -9.96 -0.56
N ASP A 240 13.90 -9.04 0.36
CA ASP A 240 12.87 -9.23 1.37
C ASP A 240 11.46 -9.40 0.74
N ILE A 241 11.22 -8.80 -0.43
CA ILE A 241 9.94 -8.88 -1.14
C ILE A 241 9.68 -10.29 -1.67
N ASN A 242 10.71 -10.99 -2.08
CA ASN A 242 10.55 -12.39 -2.52
C ASN A 242 10.03 -13.27 -1.39
N ILE A 243 10.53 -13.09 -0.18
CA ILE A 243 10.07 -13.80 1.02
C ILE A 243 8.63 -13.38 1.34
N MET A 244 8.34 -12.09 1.35
CA MET A 244 7.01 -11.55 1.61
C MET A 244 5.99 -12.06 0.58
N SER A 245 6.38 -12.12 -0.71
CA SER A 245 5.55 -12.68 -1.77
C SER A 245 5.21 -14.15 -1.52
N ALA A 246 6.22 -14.96 -1.18
CA ALA A 246 6.01 -16.38 -0.89
C ALA A 246 5.03 -16.58 0.28
N ILE A 247 5.13 -15.76 1.33
CA ILE A 247 4.23 -15.83 2.48
C ILE A 247 2.82 -15.39 2.12
N CYS A 248 2.67 -14.27 1.43
CA CYS A 248 1.36 -13.76 1.04
C CYS A 248 0.66 -14.71 0.05
N LEU A 249 1.41 -15.33 -0.87
CA LEU A 249 0.90 -16.36 -1.77
C LEU A 249 0.42 -17.59 -1.00
N THR A 250 1.23 -18.08 -0.07
CA THR A 250 0.89 -19.22 0.79
C THR A 250 -0.33 -18.92 1.65
N LEU A 251 -0.37 -17.75 2.31
CA LEU A 251 -1.51 -17.31 3.11
C LEU A 251 -2.78 -17.22 2.27
N GLY A 252 -2.71 -16.60 1.09
CA GLY A 252 -3.83 -16.48 0.18
C GLY A 252 -4.33 -17.85 -0.29
N ALA A 253 -3.43 -18.73 -0.74
CA ALA A 253 -3.78 -20.07 -1.22
C ALA A 253 -4.39 -20.95 -0.11
N VAL A 254 -3.77 -21.00 1.07
CA VAL A 254 -4.27 -21.76 2.24
C VAL A 254 -5.63 -21.23 2.68
N SER A 255 -5.76 -19.91 2.85
CA SER A 255 -7.02 -19.30 3.24
C SER A 255 -8.12 -19.56 2.21
N GLY A 256 -7.82 -19.40 0.92
CA GLY A 256 -8.76 -19.68 -0.16
C GLY A 256 -9.21 -21.15 -0.19
N PHE A 257 -8.28 -22.08 0.04
CA PHE A 257 -8.60 -23.49 0.15
C PHE A 257 -9.50 -23.79 1.36
N VAL A 258 -9.17 -23.26 2.55
CA VAL A 258 -9.96 -23.45 3.77
C VAL A 258 -11.36 -22.84 3.62
N ILE A 259 -11.49 -21.65 3.05
CA ILE A 259 -12.79 -21.02 2.75
C ILE A 259 -13.62 -21.92 1.84
N ARG A 260 -13.06 -22.44 0.77
CA ARG A 260 -13.77 -23.31 -0.17
C ARG A 260 -14.22 -24.63 0.48
N GLN A 261 -13.39 -25.23 1.33
CA GLN A 261 -13.75 -26.45 2.05
C GLN A 261 -14.91 -26.22 3.02
N THR A 262 -14.89 -25.06 3.69
CA THR A 262 -15.95 -24.67 4.62
C THR A 262 -17.28 -24.40 3.90
N ASP A 263 -17.25 -23.76 2.73
CA ASP A 263 -18.43 -23.47 1.89
C ASP A 263 -19.14 -24.72 1.40
N ARG A 264 -18.39 -25.76 1.06
CA ARG A 264 -18.94 -26.96 0.41
C ARG A 264 -19.21 -28.12 1.35
N SER A 265 -18.84 -28.02 2.65
CA SER A 265 -18.80 -29.16 3.60
C SER A 265 -18.18 -30.41 2.98
N LEU A 266 -17.21 -30.23 2.10
CA LEU A 266 -16.52 -31.31 1.39
C LEU A 266 -15.68 -32.10 2.40
N LYS A 267 -15.78 -33.44 2.34
CA LYS A 267 -14.82 -34.33 3.03
C LYS A 267 -13.41 -34.00 2.53
N PHE A 268 -12.43 -34.13 3.40
CA PHE A 268 -11.02 -33.86 3.11
C PHE A 268 -10.55 -34.78 1.97
N ASP A 269 -10.35 -34.22 0.79
CA ASP A 269 -9.93 -34.94 -0.41
C ASP A 269 -8.40 -34.86 -0.54
N ARG A 270 -7.72 -36.03 -0.49
CA ARG A 270 -6.27 -36.13 -0.58
C ARG A 270 -5.70 -35.44 -1.84
N ALA A 271 -6.38 -35.57 -2.98
CA ALA A 271 -5.94 -34.94 -4.23
C ALA A 271 -5.94 -33.40 -4.15
N LYS A 272 -6.80 -32.79 -3.33
CA LYS A 272 -6.84 -31.35 -3.14
C LYS A 272 -5.77 -30.88 -2.15
N ILE A 273 -5.41 -31.71 -1.16
CA ILE A 273 -4.26 -31.42 -0.29
C ILE A 273 -2.98 -31.43 -1.12
N ILE A 274 -2.80 -32.41 -2.01
CA ILE A 274 -1.63 -32.48 -2.89
C ILE A 274 -1.53 -31.22 -3.74
N LYS A 275 -2.64 -30.72 -4.31
CA LYS A 275 -2.66 -29.45 -5.05
C LYS A 275 -2.28 -28.25 -4.17
N LEU A 276 -2.79 -28.19 -2.94
CA LEU A 276 -2.42 -27.13 -2.00
C LEU A 276 -0.94 -27.19 -1.65
N VAL A 277 -0.42 -28.39 -1.34
CA VAL A 277 1.01 -28.62 -1.07
C VAL A 277 1.84 -28.23 -2.28
N PHE A 278 1.43 -28.61 -3.51
CA PHE A 278 2.12 -28.26 -4.73
C PHE A 278 2.19 -26.74 -4.96
N PHE A 279 1.16 -25.98 -4.63
CA PHE A 279 1.18 -24.52 -4.72
C PHE A 279 1.91 -23.85 -3.56
N ALA A 280 1.81 -24.38 -2.36
CA ALA A 280 2.44 -23.82 -1.16
C ALA A 280 3.90 -24.27 -0.99
N ALA A 281 4.26 -25.49 -1.41
CA ALA A 281 5.59 -26.06 -1.22
C ALA A 281 6.72 -25.25 -1.86
N PRO A 282 6.62 -24.73 -3.10
CA PRO A 282 7.66 -23.89 -3.67
C PRO A 282 7.91 -22.62 -2.85
N GLY A 283 6.83 -21.99 -2.36
CA GLY A 283 6.93 -20.83 -1.49
C GLY A 283 7.55 -21.16 -0.13
N LEU A 284 7.10 -22.24 0.50
CA LEU A 284 7.65 -22.73 1.76
C LEU A 284 9.11 -23.18 1.61
N LEU A 285 9.43 -23.89 0.52
CA LEU A 285 10.80 -24.31 0.21
C LEU A 285 11.69 -23.09 -0.03
N TYR A 286 11.23 -22.09 -0.77
CA TYR A 286 11.97 -20.85 -0.99
C TYR A 286 12.22 -20.11 0.33
N ILE A 287 11.20 -20.00 1.19
CA ILE A 287 11.32 -19.42 2.53
C ILE A 287 12.35 -20.24 3.33
N HIS A 288 12.22 -21.58 3.33
CA HIS A 288 13.13 -22.46 4.04
C HIS A 288 14.57 -22.26 3.56
N LEU A 289 14.82 -22.34 2.25
CA LEU A 289 16.16 -22.20 1.68
C LEU A 289 16.77 -20.82 1.92
N LYS A 290 15.97 -19.74 1.83
CA LYS A 290 16.47 -18.37 2.05
C LYS A 290 16.58 -18.01 3.52
N VAL A 291 15.64 -18.43 4.36
CA VAL A 291 15.65 -18.13 5.80
C VAL A 291 16.68 -18.98 6.52
N PHE A 292 16.70 -20.29 6.27
CA PHE A 292 17.61 -21.21 6.99
C PHE A 292 19.03 -21.24 6.41
N SER A 293 19.24 -21.00 5.13
CA SER A 293 20.60 -20.94 4.57
C SER A 293 21.36 -19.68 4.97
N PHE A 294 20.67 -18.58 5.27
CA PHE A 294 21.33 -17.32 5.64
C PHE A 294 21.46 -17.08 7.15
N TYR A 295 20.65 -17.74 8.02
CA TYR A 295 20.44 -17.27 9.39
C TYR A 295 20.49 -18.28 10.55
N PRO A 296 21.04 -19.50 10.48
CA PRO A 296 21.13 -20.35 11.67
C PRO A 296 21.88 -19.65 12.82
N TRP A 297 22.94 -18.91 12.51
CA TRP A 297 23.75 -18.16 13.47
C TRP A 297 23.08 -16.89 13.97
N GLN A 298 22.27 -16.23 13.14
CA GLN A 298 21.55 -15.03 13.58
C GLN A 298 20.35 -15.38 14.44
N ILE A 299 19.64 -16.48 14.16
CA ILE A 299 18.59 -16.99 15.06
C ILE A 299 19.19 -17.38 16.42
N ALA A 300 20.35 -18.03 16.45
CA ALA A 300 21.06 -18.32 17.69
C ALA A 300 21.51 -17.04 18.42
N LYS A 301 22.04 -16.05 17.71
CA LYS A 301 22.37 -14.72 18.29
C LYS A 301 21.14 -13.99 18.83
N ILE A 302 19.99 -14.12 18.18
CA ILE A 302 18.73 -13.51 18.58
C ILE A 302 18.20 -14.15 19.88
N ILE A 303 18.20 -15.49 19.94
CA ILE A 303 17.74 -16.23 21.12
C ILE A 303 18.68 -16.02 22.30
N LEU A 304 19.98 -15.85 22.04
CA LEU A 304 21.02 -15.76 23.09
C LEU A 304 21.53 -14.33 23.36
N GLY A 305 21.21 -13.36 22.49
CA GLY A 305 21.95 -12.09 22.43
C GLY A 305 21.18 -10.81 22.71
N GLY A 306 20.06 -10.81 23.41
CA GLY A 306 19.44 -9.57 23.93
C GLY A 306 18.62 -8.72 22.94
N SER A 307 18.36 -9.21 21.72
CA SER A 307 17.56 -8.49 20.70
C SER A 307 16.05 -8.42 21.03
N PHE A 308 15.64 -8.98 22.15
CA PHE A 308 14.23 -8.93 22.60
C PHE A 308 13.79 -7.50 22.95
N TYR A 309 14.71 -6.64 23.35
CA TYR A 309 14.42 -5.24 23.69
C TYR A 309 14.05 -4.42 22.44
N SER A 310 14.77 -4.56 21.32
CA SER A 310 14.41 -3.85 20.08
C SER A 310 13.12 -4.39 19.48
N PHE A 311 12.86 -5.70 19.59
CA PHE A 311 11.59 -6.30 19.20
C PHE A 311 10.41 -5.73 19.99
N SER A 312 10.53 -5.61 21.31
CA SER A 312 9.45 -5.10 22.16
C SER A 312 9.10 -3.64 21.89
N ASN A 313 10.06 -2.85 21.39
CA ASN A 313 9.82 -1.45 21.02
C ASN A 313 9.37 -1.23 19.59
N ASP A 314 10.01 -1.91 18.63
CA ASP A 314 9.81 -1.64 17.19
C ASP A 314 8.56 -2.32 16.62
N SER A 315 8.21 -3.53 17.11
CA SER A 315 7.05 -4.27 16.58
C SER A 315 5.71 -3.59 16.88
N PRO A 316 5.42 -3.13 18.09
CA PRO A 316 4.22 -2.35 18.37
C PRO A 316 4.17 -1.07 17.54
N GLN A 317 5.30 -0.37 17.39
CA GLN A 317 5.37 0.88 16.61
C GLN A 317 5.06 0.63 15.12
N ALA A 318 5.56 -0.46 14.53
CA ALA A 318 5.26 -0.81 13.15
C ALA A 318 3.78 -1.16 12.96
N PHE A 319 3.17 -1.89 13.90
CA PHE A 319 1.74 -2.20 13.86
C PHE A 319 0.89 -0.94 14.08
N LEU A 320 1.23 -0.13 15.08
CA LEU A 320 0.56 1.16 15.32
C LEU A 320 0.72 2.12 14.13
N GLY A 321 1.82 1.99 13.37
CA GLY A 321 2.06 2.76 12.15
C GLY A 321 0.96 2.56 11.10
N PHE A 322 0.41 1.34 10.94
CA PHE A 322 -0.74 1.11 10.04
C PHE A 322 -1.95 1.94 10.44
N LEU A 323 -2.12 2.19 11.73
CA LEU A 323 -3.22 2.95 12.31
C LEU A 323 -2.88 4.44 12.49
N GLY A 324 -1.71 4.88 12.00
CA GLY A 324 -1.26 6.27 12.13
C GLY A 324 -0.67 6.63 13.49
N GLY A 325 -0.26 5.65 14.29
CA GLY A 325 0.25 5.86 15.64
C GLY A 325 1.77 6.04 15.76
N SER A 326 2.51 6.07 14.65
CA SER A 326 3.96 6.24 14.67
C SER A 326 4.46 7.13 13.53
N ILE A 327 5.73 7.54 13.60
CA ILE A 327 6.40 8.35 12.59
C ILE A 327 6.67 7.49 11.35
N GLN A 328 5.73 7.43 10.42
CA GLN A 328 5.80 6.59 9.22
C GLN A 328 5.48 7.35 7.92
N LEU A 329 5.11 8.62 8.02
CA LEU A 329 4.81 9.47 6.88
C LEU A 329 6.01 10.36 6.53
N GLY A 330 6.02 10.86 5.32
CA GLY A 330 7.16 11.60 4.78
C GLY A 330 8.40 10.72 4.64
N SER A 331 9.55 11.32 4.79
CA SER A 331 10.83 10.61 4.93
C SER A 331 10.98 9.97 6.33
N ALA A 332 9.87 9.48 6.91
CA ALA A 332 9.75 9.05 8.31
C ALA A 332 10.05 10.20 9.30
N ASP A 333 9.54 11.38 9.01
CA ASP A 333 9.82 12.61 9.77
C ASP A 333 8.62 13.18 10.52
N PHE A 334 7.42 12.65 10.29
CA PHE A 334 6.22 13.05 11.05
C PHE A 334 5.21 11.91 11.21
N ALA A 335 4.34 12.07 12.20
CA ALA A 335 3.17 11.22 12.45
C ALA A 335 1.88 12.04 12.27
N PRO A 336 0.76 11.38 11.94
CA PRO A 336 -0.56 12.00 12.08
C PRO A 336 -0.83 12.44 13.52
N PRO A 337 -1.82 13.34 13.76
CA PRO A 337 -2.23 13.68 15.12
C PRO A 337 -2.67 12.42 15.91
N PRO A 338 -2.44 12.36 17.23
CA PRO A 338 -2.76 11.19 18.07
C PRO A 338 -4.23 10.74 17.97
N VAL A 339 -5.16 11.66 17.72
CA VAL A 339 -6.57 11.35 17.51
C VAL A 339 -6.78 10.43 16.30
N VAL A 340 -5.90 10.44 15.31
CA VAL A 340 -5.96 9.54 14.14
C VAL A 340 -5.78 8.10 14.59
N LEU A 341 -4.82 7.80 15.47
CA LEU A 341 -4.64 6.47 16.02
C LEU A 341 -5.93 5.97 16.70
N THR A 342 -6.57 6.81 17.50
CA THR A 342 -7.84 6.45 18.16
C THR A 342 -8.94 6.16 17.14
N LEU A 343 -9.15 7.06 16.17
CA LEU A 343 -10.16 6.89 15.13
C LEU A 343 -9.91 5.62 14.30
N MET A 344 -8.69 5.41 13.83
CA MET A 344 -8.32 4.23 13.06
C MET A 344 -8.48 2.94 13.87
N SER A 345 -8.09 2.95 15.16
CA SER A 345 -8.25 1.80 16.03
C SER A 345 -9.72 1.46 16.24
N VAL A 346 -10.58 2.43 16.48
CA VAL A 346 -12.04 2.21 16.63
C VAL A 346 -12.63 1.65 15.35
N GLY A 347 -12.31 2.23 14.18
CA GLY A 347 -12.79 1.73 12.90
C GLY A 347 -12.30 0.32 12.59
N PHE A 348 -11.02 0.07 12.80
CA PHE A 348 -10.39 -1.23 12.60
C PHE A 348 -10.97 -2.31 13.53
N ILE A 349 -11.08 -2.05 14.84
CA ILE A 349 -11.64 -2.98 15.81
C ILE A 349 -13.10 -3.25 15.47
N THR A 350 -13.88 -2.21 15.13
CA THR A 350 -15.29 -2.38 14.72
C THR A 350 -15.39 -3.28 13.47
N PHE A 351 -14.54 -3.07 12.47
CA PHE A 351 -14.46 -3.91 11.28
C PHE A 351 -14.11 -5.36 11.64
N ILE A 352 -13.07 -5.59 12.43
CA ILE A 352 -12.64 -6.94 12.84
C ILE A 352 -13.71 -7.65 13.64
N VAL A 353 -14.27 -7.02 14.69
CA VAL A 353 -15.27 -7.63 15.58
C VAL A 353 -16.56 -7.96 14.81
N THR A 354 -17.02 -7.04 13.97
CA THR A 354 -18.23 -7.27 13.18
C THR A 354 -18.02 -8.38 12.15
N THR A 355 -16.89 -8.39 11.45
CA THR A 355 -16.54 -9.42 10.47
C THR A 355 -16.34 -10.78 11.13
N ALA A 356 -15.69 -10.83 12.30
CA ALA A 356 -15.38 -12.06 13.02
C ALA A 356 -16.62 -12.90 13.38
N ARG A 357 -17.78 -12.26 13.55
CA ARG A 357 -19.05 -12.97 13.85
C ARG A 357 -19.42 -13.98 12.75
N PHE A 358 -19.04 -13.70 11.52
CA PHE A 358 -19.40 -14.48 10.33
C PHE A 358 -18.26 -15.37 9.83
N VAL A 359 -17.03 -15.15 10.27
CA VAL A 359 -15.86 -15.92 9.86
C VAL A 359 -15.87 -17.31 10.52
N PRO A 360 -15.76 -18.41 9.76
CA PRO A 360 -15.64 -19.75 10.30
C PRO A 360 -14.38 -19.92 11.16
N LEU A 361 -14.46 -20.74 12.22
CA LEU A 361 -13.34 -20.93 13.16
C LEU A 361 -12.03 -21.36 12.46
N LYS A 362 -12.11 -22.27 11.50
CA LYS A 362 -10.94 -22.73 10.73
C LYS A 362 -10.24 -21.58 10.00
N VAL A 363 -11.01 -20.62 9.49
CA VAL A 363 -10.47 -19.43 8.83
C VAL A 363 -9.95 -18.41 9.84
N LYS A 364 -10.60 -18.28 11.00
CA LYS A 364 -10.07 -17.46 12.11
C LYS A 364 -8.66 -17.91 12.48
N ILE A 365 -8.44 -19.22 12.57
CA ILE A 365 -7.12 -19.80 12.88
C ILE A 365 -6.13 -19.50 11.75
N SER A 366 -6.48 -19.72 10.48
CA SER A 366 -5.56 -19.45 9.36
C SER A 366 -5.22 -17.96 9.21
N SER A 367 -6.20 -17.08 9.41
CA SER A 367 -5.98 -15.63 9.40
C SER A 367 -5.22 -15.16 10.63
N GLY A 368 -5.46 -15.80 11.81
CA GLY A 368 -4.70 -15.59 13.02
C GLY A 368 -3.23 -15.96 12.86
N LEU A 369 -2.94 -17.05 12.16
CA LEU A 369 -1.56 -17.42 11.77
C LEU A 369 -0.94 -16.38 10.82
N GLY A 370 -1.73 -15.83 9.89
CA GLY A 370 -1.30 -14.72 9.03
C GLY A 370 -0.95 -13.47 9.85
N LEU A 371 -1.79 -13.09 10.79
CA LEU A 371 -1.53 -11.96 11.70
C LEU A 371 -0.35 -12.25 12.63
N SER A 372 -0.21 -13.49 13.14
CA SER A 372 0.95 -13.88 13.94
C SER A 372 2.24 -13.83 13.14
N SER A 373 2.19 -14.14 11.84
CA SER A 373 3.35 -14.00 10.96
C SER A 373 3.78 -12.54 10.77
N LEU A 374 2.87 -11.56 10.90
CA LEU A 374 3.21 -10.13 10.96
C LEU A 374 4.15 -9.84 12.13
N PHE A 375 3.84 -10.37 13.33
CA PHE A 375 4.70 -10.21 14.50
C PHE A 375 6.05 -10.90 14.32
N PHE A 376 6.08 -12.09 13.73
CA PHE A 376 7.31 -12.79 13.43
C PHE A 376 8.19 -12.03 12.43
N PHE A 377 7.61 -11.46 11.39
CA PHE A 377 8.35 -10.64 10.43
C PHE A 377 8.77 -9.30 11.00
N SER A 378 7.94 -8.69 11.84
CA SER A 378 8.33 -7.51 12.58
C SER A 378 9.57 -7.77 13.43
N TYR A 379 9.61 -8.91 14.11
CA TYR A 379 10.77 -9.37 14.86
C TYR A 379 12.00 -9.55 13.97
N TRP A 380 11.86 -10.24 12.84
CA TRP A 380 12.98 -10.45 11.92
C TRP A 380 13.57 -9.14 11.39
N PHE A 381 12.74 -8.21 10.91
CA PHE A 381 13.23 -6.95 10.39
C PHE A 381 13.92 -6.11 11.46
N SER A 382 13.40 -6.11 12.68
CA SER A 382 14.00 -5.45 13.83
C SER A 382 15.43 -5.94 14.11
N VAL A 383 15.64 -7.24 13.96
CA VAL A 383 16.94 -7.89 14.20
C VAL A 383 17.94 -7.75 13.06
N SER A 384 17.45 -7.59 11.82
CA SER A 384 18.31 -7.50 10.63
C SER A 384 18.94 -6.12 10.42
N SER A 385 18.88 -5.22 11.40
CA SER A 385 19.42 -3.84 11.34
C SER A 385 18.86 -2.94 10.21
N ILE A 386 17.81 -3.38 9.50
CA ILE A 386 17.19 -2.61 8.41
C ILE A 386 16.20 -1.56 8.95
N GLY A 387 15.87 -1.63 10.25
CA GLY A 387 14.81 -0.83 10.86
C GLY A 387 13.42 -1.27 10.38
N LEU A 388 12.48 -1.44 11.31
CA LEU A 388 11.14 -1.88 10.98
C LEU A 388 10.25 -0.70 10.62
N ALA A 389 9.86 -0.60 9.35
CA ALA A 389 8.82 0.33 8.91
C ALA A 389 7.55 -0.42 8.51
N SER A 390 6.38 0.12 8.85
CA SER A 390 5.07 -0.45 8.49
C SER A 390 4.95 -0.78 7.00
N ARG A 391 5.57 0.02 6.13
CA ARG A 391 5.59 -0.18 4.68
C ARG A 391 6.15 -1.54 4.22
N TYR A 392 7.06 -2.15 5.00
CA TYR A 392 7.68 -3.43 4.61
C TYR A 392 6.77 -4.64 4.79
N ILE A 393 5.90 -4.60 5.81
CA ILE A 393 4.97 -5.68 6.12
C ILE A 393 3.52 -5.39 5.70
N MET A 394 3.29 -4.26 5.04
CA MET A 394 1.95 -3.80 4.68
C MET A 394 1.22 -4.74 3.73
N ALA A 395 1.92 -5.36 2.78
CA ALA A 395 1.30 -6.32 1.88
C ALA A 395 0.69 -7.51 2.64
N LEU A 396 1.42 -8.05 3.62
CA LEU A 396 0.95 -9.16 4.46
C LEU A 396 -0.25 -8.73 5.33
N TYR A 397 -0.21 -7.51 5.87
CA TYR A 397 -1.32 -6.93 6.60
C TYR A 397 -2.59 -6.86 5.72
N LEU A 398 -2.48 -6.33 4.50
CA LEU A 398 -3.60 -6.23 3.57
C LEU A 398 -4.14 -7.62 3.16
N VAL A 399 -3.27 -8.57 2.83
CA VAL A 399 -3.70 -9.94 2.48
C VAL A 399 -4.41 -10.61 3.66
N SER A 400 -3.91 -10.42 4.88
CA SER A 400 -4.55 -10.96 6.10
C SER A 400 -5.95 -10.37 6.32
N LEU A 401 -6.12 -9.06 6.16
CA LEU A 401 -7.43 -8.40 6.27
C LEU A 401 -8.40 -8.85 5.17
N VAL A 402 -7.91 -8.94 3.94
CA VAL A 402 -8.74 -9.35 2.80
C VAL A 402 -9.18 -10.80 2.92
N THR A 403 -8.27 -11.71 3.27
CA THR A 403 -8.63 -13.13 3.47
C THR A 403 -9.64 -13.30 4.61
N PHE A 404 -9.49 -12.54 5.68
CA PHE A 404 -10.42 -12.52 6.80
C PHE A 404 -11.80 -11.99 6.37
N SER A 405 -11.85 -10.84 5.70
CA SER A 405 -13.10 -10.22 5.26
C SER A 405 -13.82 -11.05 4.18
N ALA A 406 -13.09 -11.54 3.18
CA ALA A 406 -13.66 -12.38 2.12
C ALA A 406 -14.28 -13.67 2.64
N SER A 407 -13.74 -14.21 3.74
CA SER A 407 -14.24 -15.45 4.35
C SER A 407 -15.55 -15.28 5.10
N ALA A 408 -15.90 -14.07 5.51
CA ALA A 408 -17.19 -13.78 6.12
C ALA A 408 -18.36 -13.92 5.12
N VAL A 409 -18.05 -13.77 3.82
CA VAL A 409 -19.01 -13.94 2.72
C VAL A 409 -18.96 -15.39 2.22
N THR A 410 -19.49 -16.34 2.99
CA THR A 410 -19.61 -17.74 2.56
C THR A 410 -20.99 -18.00 2.00
N SER A 411 -21.09 -18.91 1.02
CA SER A 411 -22.36 -19.23 0.33
C SER A 411 -23.49 -19.71 1.25
N ARG A 412 -23.16 -20.35 2.39
CA ARG A 412 -24.12 -20.85 3.38
C ARG A 412 -24.53 -19.83 4.44
N ARG A 413 -23.75 -18.80 4.66
CA ARG A 413 -23.97 -17.76 5.68
C ARG A 413 -24.17 -16.37 5.10
N SER A 414 -24.08 -16.24 3.79
CA SER A 414 -24.19 -14.94 3.10
C SER A 414 -25.55 -14.27 3.34
N ALA A 415 -26.63 -15.04 3.46
CA ALA A 415 -27.95 -14.51 3.77
C ALA A 415 -28.02 -13.77 5.14
N ASN A 416 -27.16 -14.14 6.08
CA ASN A 416 -27.12 -13.56 7.44
C ASN A 416 -25.97 -12.59 7.69
N PHE A 417 -25.04 -12.42 6.74
CA PHE A 417 -23.94 -11.48 6.90
C PHE A 417 -24.47 -10.05 6.74
N ASN A 418 -24.75 -9.38 7.82
CA ASN A 418 -25.24 -8.02 7.82
C ASN A 418 -24.46 -7.18 8.83
N PHE A 419 -23.83 -6.11 8.38
CA PHE A 419 -23.29 -5.12 9.27
C PHE A 419 -24.45 -4.32 9.88
N SER A 420 -24.46 -4.17 11.20
CA SER A 420 -25.41 -3.27 11.83
C SER A 420 -25.23 -1.85 11.33
N LYS A 421 -26.31 -1.06 11.29
CA LYS A 421 -26.24 0.35 10.89
C LYS A 421 -25.18 1.11 11.73
N SER A 422 -25.13 0.83 13.05
CA SER A 422 -24.15 1.44 13.94
C SER A 422 -22.71 1.07 13.54
N SER A 423 -22.41 -0.20 13.24
CA SER A 423 -21.07 -0.60 12.78
C SER A 423 -20.66 0.08 11.47
N LEU A 424 -21.60 0.19 10.50
CA LEU A 424 -21.32 0.88 9.24
C LEU A 424 -21.03 2.37 9.45
N VAL A 425 -21.86 3.03 10.27
CA VAL A 425 -21.67 4.46 10.60
C VAL A 425 -20.36 4.66 11.33
N THR A 426 -20.03 3.79 12.30
CA THR A 426 -18.76 3.87 13.05
C THR A 426 -17.57 3.72 12.10
N ILE A 427 -17.53 2.67 11.25
CA ILE A 427 -16.46 2.48 10.27
C ILE A 427 -16.36 3.69 9.33
N PHE A 428 -17.49 4.14 8.80
CA PHE A 428 -17.53 5.29 7.89
C PHE A 428 -16.93 6.54 8.53
N LEU A 429 -17.43 6.94 9.70
CA LEU A 429 -17.00 8.17 10.36
C LEU A 429 -15.53 8.09 10.79
N THR A 430 -15.13 7.01 11.44
CA THR A 430 -13.78 6.93 12.01
C THR A 430 -12.71 6.82 10.95
N ILE A 431 -12.92 6.00 9.90
CA ILE A 431 -11.96 5.84 8.81
C ILE A 431 -11.91 7.11 7.93
N SER A 432 -13.06 7.73 7.61
CA SER A 432 -13.10 8.98 6.82
C SER A 432 -12.45 10.14 7.56
N LEU A 433 -12.73 10.32 8.85
CA LEU A 433 -12.13 11.38 9.66
C LEU A 433 -10.64 11.16 9.85
N GLY A 434 -10.22 9.92 10.14
CA GLY A 434 -8.81 9.58 10.29
C GLY A 434 -8.01 9.83 9.02
N GLN A 435 -8.57 9.46 7.83
CA GLN A 435 -7.95 9.79 6.54
C GLN A 435 -7.86 11.30 6.32
N SER A 436 -8.95 12.01 6.58
CA SER A 436 -9.00 13.47 6.40
C SER A 436 -7.95 14.19 7.27
N LEU A 437 -7.85 13.83 8.54
CA LEU A 437 -6.88 14.40 9.47
C LEU A 437 -5.44 14.04 9.09
N SER A 438 -5.20 12.82 8.60
CA SER A 438 -3.88 12.40 8.12
C SER A 438 -3.43 13.20 6.91
N LEU A 439 -4.33 13.42 5.94
CA LEU A 439 -4.07 14.25 4.76
C LEU A 439 -3.85 15.72 5.15
N HIS A 440 -4.67 16.26 6.07
CA HIS A 440 -4.49 17.60 6.62
C HIS A 440 -3.10 17.77 7.24
N GLN A 441 -2.68 16.84 8.10
CA GLN A 441 -1.37 16.89 8.74
C GLN A 441 -0.23 16.77 7.74
N SER A 442 -0.37 15.91 6.72
CA SER A 442 0.62 15.80 5.66
C SER A 442 0.81 17.13 4.93
N ILE A 443 -0.28 17.78 4.52
CA ILE A 443 -0.21 19.10 3.89
C ILE A 443 0.39 20.12 4.86
N ARG A 444 -0.07 20.16 6.11
CA ARG A 444 0.42 21.09 7.15
C ARG A 444 1.92 20.98 7.34
N ARG A 445 2.44 19.75 7.44
CA ARG A 445 3.87 19.47 7.56
C ARG A 445 4.69 20.18 6.49
N TYR A 446 4.21 20.20 5.26
CA TYR A 446 4.98 20.72 4.14
C TYR A 446 4.74 22.19 3.80
N ILE A 447 3.57 22.76 4.16
CA ILE A 447 3.29 24.17 3.85
C ILE A 447 3.82 25.14 4.94
N THR A 448 3.97 24.67 6.19
CA THR A 448 4.37 25.56 7.31
C THR A 448 5.34 24.92 8.29
N GLY A 449 5.53 23.60 8.23
CA GLY A 449 6.17 22.82 9.28
C GLY A 449 5.17 22.40 10.39
N THR A 450 5.58 21.45 11.22
CA THR A 450 4.75 20.85 12.28
C THR A 450 4.55 21.72 13.51
N ASN A 451 5.35 22.78 13.67
CA ASN A 451 5.27 23.73 14.78
C ASN A 451 4.14 24.76 14.64
N ILE A 452 3.52 24.86 13.45
CA ILE A 452 2.38 25.76 13.21
C ILE A 452 1.10 24.94 13.14
N SER A 453 0.17 25.26 14.03
CA SER A 453 -1.15 24.63 14.11
C SER A 453 -2.22 25.47 13.40
N GLY A 454 -3.37 24.87 13.11
CA GLY A 454 -4.56 25.54 12.59
C GLY A 454 -5.26 24.77 11.47
N TRP A 455 -6.56 24.99 11.32
CA TRP A 455 -7.38 24.26 10.35
C TRP A 455 -7.31 24.87 8.93
N ASN A 456 -7.08 26.18 8.83
CA ASN A 456 -7.00 26.84 7.53
C ASN A 456 -5.62 26.61 6.91
N LEU A 457 -5.55 25.69 5.95
CA LEU A 457 -4.32 25.34 5.25
C LEU A 457 -3.84 26.43 4.28
N ASN A 458 -4.67 27.41 3.93
CA ASN A 458 -4.26 28.51 3.06
C ASN A 458 -3.63 29.67 3.84
N LYS A 459 -3.85 29.76 5.17
CA LYS A 459 -3.29 30.83 6.00
C LYS A 459 -1.80 30.63 6.21
N GLY A 460 -0.99 31.53 5.69
CA GLY A 460 0.48 31.45 5.77
C GLY A 460 1.09 30.31 4.99
N ALA A 461 0.38 29.74 4.02
CA ALA A 461 0.84 28.60 3.25
C ALA A 461 2.04 28.96 2.38
N GLN A 462 3.12 28.25 2.58
CA GLN A 462 4.32 28.27 1.74
C GLN A 462 4.24 27.13 0.73
N TRP A 463 3.37 27.31 -0.30
CA TRP A 463 3.06 26.26 -1.26
C TRP A 463 4.19 26.07 -2.28
N TRP A 464 4.58 24.84 -2.54
CA TRP A 464 5.69 24.50 -3.44
C TRP A 464 5.26 24.36 -4.91
N TRP A 465 3.99 24.07 -5.18
CA TRP A 465 3.51 24.03 -6.55
C TRP A 465 3.27 25.45 -7.08
N THR A 466 3.81 25.75 -8.26
CA THR A 466 3.60 27.05 -8.92
C THR A 466 2.17 27.20 -9.42
N TYR A 467 1.59 26.11 -9.90
CA TYR A 467 0.22 26.02 -10.42
C TYR A 467 -0.52 24.87 -9.75
N GLY A 468 -1.85 24.97 -9.67
CA GLY A 468 -2.70 23.90 -9.16
C GLY A 468 -3.66 24.36 -8.06
N PRO A 469 -4.41 23.41 -7.48
CA PRO A 469 -5.37 23.70 -6.40
C PRO A 469 -4.63 24.20 -5.14
N SER A 470 -5.32 25.01 -4.34
CA SER A 470 -4.81 25.46 -3.05
C SER A 470 -4.66 24.26 -2.08
N PRO A 471 -3.80 24.36 -1.04
CA PRO A 471 -3.66 23.33 -0.01
C PRO A 471 -5.00 22.94 0.63
N LEU A 472 -5.85 23.91 0.94
CA LEU A 472 -7.19 23.70 1.50
C LEU A 472 -8.09 22.93 0.53
N SER A 473 -8.05 23.28 -0.76
CA SER A 473 -8.85 22.59 -1.80
C SER A 473 -8.43 21.12 -1.95
N ILE A 474 -7.12 20.83 -1.93
CA ILE A 474 -6.60 19.44 -2.01
C ILE A 474 -7.09 18.63 -0.82
N TRP A 475 -7.01 19.17 0.39
CA TRP A 475 -7.53 18.52 1.58
C TRP A 475 -9.02 18.21 1.48
N MET A 476 -9.84 19.22 1.14
CA MET A 476 -11.29 19.05 1.05
C MET A 476 -11.69 18.05 -0.02
N ILE A 477 -11.15 18.20 -1.23
CA ILE A 477 -11.47 17.31 -2.37
C ILE A 477 -11.04 15.87 -2.07
N GLY A 478 -9.83 15.67 -1.54
CA GLY A 478 -9.32 14.34 -1.20
C GLY A 478 -10.11 13.68 -0.08
N SER A 479 -10.53 14.45 0.93
CA SER A 479 -11.33 13.94 2.05
C SER A 479 -12.74 13.54 1.60
N VAL A 480 -13.40 14.38 0.80
CA VAL A 480 -14.73 14.09 0.25
C VAL A 480 -14.66 12.89 -0.70
N ALA A 481 -13.69 12.85 -1.60
CA ALA A 481 -13.53 11.75 -2.56
C ALA A 481 -13.34 10.40 -1.87
N PHE A 482 -12.50 10.34 -0.84
CA PHE A 482 -12.33 9.14 -0.03
C PHE A 482 -13.62 8.73 0.68
N SER A 483 -14.29 9.69 1.31
CA SER A 483 -15.53 9.42 2.05
C SER A 483 -16.64 8.91 1.12
N VAL A 484 -16.78 9.49 -0.07
CA VAL A 484 -17.73 9.02 -1.09
C VAL A 484 -17.39 7.61 -1.55
N ALA A 485 -16.12 7.32 -1.84
CA ALA A 485 -15.69 6.00 -2.25
C ALA A 485 -15.94 4.94 -1.17
N LEU A 486 -15.59 5.23 0.09
CA LEU A 486 -15.86 4.34 1.23
C LEU A 486 -17.37 4.15 1.44
N PHE A 487 -18.16 5.22 1.34
CA PHE A 487 -19.63 5.15 1.46
C PHE A 487 -20.24 4.23 0.42
N ILE A 488 -19.79 4.30 -0.85
CA ILE A 488 -20.24 3.41 -1.92
C ILE A 488 -19.92 1.95 -1.56
N VAL A 489 -18.72 1.65 -1.06
CA VAL A 489 -18.34 0.29 -0.65
C VAL A 489 -19.25 -0.22 0.46
N LEU A 490 -19.53 0.61 1.48
CA LEU A 490 -20.40 0.26 2.61
C LEU A 490 -21.87 0.08 2.18
N LEU A 491 -22.35 0.89 1.24
CA LEU A 491 -23.69 0.70 0.66
C LEU A 491 -23.78 -0.62 -0.08
N MET A 492 -22.81 -0.89 -0.95
CA MET A 492 -22.87 -2.06 -1.83
C MET A 492 -22.68 -3.37 -1.06
N ILE A 493 -21.96 -3.37 0.04
CA ILE A 493 -21.80 -4.56 0.87
C ILE A 493 -23.13 -5.04 1.47
N ASN A 494 -24.07 -4.14 1.70
CA ASN A 494 -25.42 -4.47 2.18
C ASN A 494 -26.44 -4.64 1.03
N TYR A 495 -26.30 -3.90 -0.07
CA TYR A 495 -27.28 -3.88 -1.17
C TYR A 495 -27.28 -5.18 -2.00
N GLU A 496 -26.12 -5.72 -2.40
CA GLU A 496 -26.06 -6.96 -3.20
C GLU A 496 -26.67 -8.18 -2.50
N ARG A 497 -26.92 -8.09 -1.19
CA ARG A 497 -27.50 -9.16 -0.37
C ARG A 497 -28.98 -9.07 -0.20
N ALA A 498 -29.55 -7.88 -0.23
CA ALA A 498 -30.99 -7.72 -0.27
C ALA A 498 -31.59 -8.20 -1.60
N ALA A 499 -30.74 -8.43 -2.60
CA ALA A 499 -31.12 -8.85 -3.94
C ALA A 499 -30.92 -10.38 -4.20
N VAL A 500 -30.37 -11.13 -3.25
CA VAL A 500 -30.21 -12.60 -3.27
C VAL A 500 -31.21 -13.23 -2.28
#